data_68af6c83ba1b7679b48d019578712a99
#
_entry.id   68af6c83ba1b7679b48d019578712a99
#
_cell.length_a   1.000
_cell.length_b   1.000
_cell.length_c   1.000
_cell.angle_alpha   90.00
_cell.angle_beta   90.00
_cell.angle_gamma   90.00
#
_symmetry.space_group_name_H-M   'P 1'
#
loop_
_entity.id
_entity.type
_entity.pdbx_description
1 polymer ?
#
loop_
_entity_poly.entity_id
_entity_poly.type
_entity_poly.pdbx_seq_one_letter_code
_entity_poly.pdbx_strand_id
1 'polypeptide(L)'
;MSNQNGTFWDASRMTMTDAILQTIDSLRAFGASHKHWAIGFSGGKDSGTVASLIPHLILSGKVPRPESLTVIYADTRMELPPLQAAAKAMLWALEKKGFTTRIVLPPMDDRFMVYMLGRGVPPPSNTFRWCTPQLKVDPMVDSLRALRDETGEKVLMITGVRVGESAARDGRIALSCGKNGAECGQGWFQETTPESVADTLAPILHWRVCLVWKWLRDYAPESGYPTQLIAESYGGDEAEEVNARTGCVGCNLASRDVALETIIKNPKWAHLSPLMKLRRVYADLKRPANRLRKDGSERRKDGVLSANPNRMGPLTLEARLWGLDQIKSIQSEAQVDLINEEEESRIREMIRERVWPHGWSGEEPIATTPMDETIADGLVQPVFMGLLREATHP
;
A
#
# COMPACT_ATOMS: atom_id res chain seq x y z
N MET A 1 15.37 40.35 -32.85
CA MET A 1 14.12 39.63 -33.18
C MET A 1 14.40 38.15 -33.03
N SER A 2 14.08 37.58 -31.88
CA SER A 2 14.28 36.15 -31.54
C SER A 2 13.10 35.37 -32.10
N ASN A 3 13.38 34.41 -32.99
CA ASN A 3 12.42 33.48 -33.55
C ASN A 3 11.82 32.59 -32.44
N GLN A 4 10.63 32.92 -31.98
CA GLN A 4 9.80 32.05 -31.16
C GLN A 4 8.95 31.15 -32.08
N ASN A 5 9.57 30.17 -32.70
CA ASN A 5 8.85 29.05 -33.29
C ASN A 5 8.81 27.90 -32.27
N GLY A 6 8.04 28.09 -31.21
CA GLY A 6 7.65 26.97 -30.33
C GLY A 6 6.81 25.97 -31.12
N THR A 7 7.16 24.69 -31.11
CA THR A 7 6.35 23.65 -31.73
C THR A 7 5.05 23.51 -30.95
N PHE A 8 3.96 23.04 -31.61
CA PHE A 8 2.68 22.73 -30.94
C PHE A 8 2.84 21.84 -29.68
N TRP A 9 3.92 21.08 -29.62
CA TRP A 9 4.28 20.21 -28.49
C TRP A 9 4.96 20.96 -27.32
N ASP A 10 5.60 22.09 -27.56
CA ASP A 10 6.27 22.88 -26.52
C ASP A 10 5.26 23.70 -25.70
N ALA A 11 4.14 24.11 -26.30
CA ALA A 11 3.06 24.82 -25.62
C ALA A 11 2.24 23.96 -24.62
N SER A 12 2.41 22.62 -24.65
CA SER A 12 1.62 21.68 -23.81
C SER A 12 2.42 21.02 -22.68
N ARG A 13 3.71 21.33 -22.51
CA ARG A 13 4.55 20.73 -21.47
C ARG A 13 4.53 21.59 -20.21
N MET A 14 3.82 21.10 -19.18
CA MET A 14 3.92 21.64 -17.82
C MET A 14 5.38 21.64 -17.36
N THR A 15 5.90 22.81 -17.03
CA THR A 15 7.24 22.95 -16.44
C THR A 15 7.21 22.65 -14.95
N MET A 16 8.38 22.52 -14.29
CA MET A 16 8.46 22.38 -12.84
C MET A 16 7.85 23.59 -12.12
N THR A 17 8.10 24.78 -12.64
CA THR A 17 7.52 26.02 -12.09
C THR A 17 6.00 26.01 -12.16
N ASP A 18 5.42 25.62 -13.30
CA ASP A 18 3.96 25.55 -13.47
C ASP A 18 3.36 24.51 -12.53
N ALA A 19 4.00 23.36 -12.36
CA ALA A 19 3.55 22.30 -11.47
C ALA A 19 3.57 22.75 -9.99
N ILE A 20 4.61 23.45 -9.57
CA ILE A 20 4.69 24.04 -8.23
C ILE A 20 3.62 25.13 -8.04
N LEU A 21 3.41 26.00 -9.01
CA LEU A 21 2.39 27.04 -8.95
C LEU A 21 0.99 26.42 -8.84
N GLN A 22 0.67 25.41 -9.65
CA GLN A 22 -0.60 24.70 -9.57
C GLN A 22 -0.81 24.05 -8.18
N THR A 23 0.26 23.49 -7.59
CA THR A 23 0.21 22.93 -6.23
C THR A 23 -0.06 24.04 -5.19
N ILE A 24 0.58 25.21 -5.31
CA ILE A 24 0.35 26.36 -4.45
C ILE A 24 -1.09 26.83 -4.54
N ASP A 25 -1.63 26.97 -5.75
CA ASP A 25 -3.00 27.41 -5.98
C ASP A 25 -4.02 26.43 -5.42
N SER A 26 -3.77 25.13 -5.57
CA SER A 26 -4.60 24.06 -4.96
C SER A 26 -4.60 24.15 -3.43
N LEU A 27 -3.42 24.31 -2.81
CA LEU A 27 -3.31 24.45 -1.36
C LEU A 27 -3.94 25.74 -0.82
N ARG A 28 -3.87 26.83 -1.58
CA ARG A 28 -4.52 28.11 -1.21
C ARG A 28 -6.04 28.03 -1.33
N ALA A 29 -6.52 27.38 -2.41
CA ALA A 29 -7.97 27.25 -2.65
C ALA A 29 -8.66 26.37 -1.62
N PHE A 30 -8.11 25.19 -1.33
CA PHE A 30 -8.77 24.19 -0.50
C PHE A 30 -8.19 24.09 0.93
N GLY A 31 -6.94 24.49 1.12
CA GLY A 31 -6.29 24.47 2.43
C GLY A 31 -6.78 25.59 3.36
N ALA A 32 -7.17 26.74 2.83
CA ALA A 32 -7.53 27.91 3.63
C ALA A 32 -8.72 27.68 4.56
N SER A 33 -9.62 26.76 4.21
CA SER A 33 -10.78 26.39 5.04
C SER A 33 -10.47 25.39 6.16
N HIS A 34 -9.25 24.88 6.21
CA HIS A 34 -8.82 23.84 7.17
C HIS A 34 -7.64 24.32 7.99
N LYS A 35 -7.78 24.38 9.30
CA LYS A 35 -6.71 24.77 10.21
C LYS A 35 -5.68 23.66 10.44
N HIS A 36 -6.12 22.40 10.32
CA HIS A 36 -5.32 21.20 10.62
C HIS A 36 -5.13 20.34 9.37
N TRP A 37 -3.88 20.13 9.01
CA TRP A 37 -3.54 19.34 7.82
C TRP A 37 -2.82 18.04 8.21
N ALA A 38 -3.12 16.98 7.50
CA ALA A 38 -2.45 15.69 7.61
C ALA A 38 -1.90 15.27 6.24
N ILE A 39 -0.64 14.90 6.14
CA ILE A 39 -0.04 14.36 4.92
C ILE A 39 0.09 12.85 5.07
N GLY A 40 -0.57 12.09 4.18
CA GLY A 40 -0.37 10.64 4.10
C GLY A 40 0.94 10.29 3.41
N PHE A 41 1.84 9.68 4.16
CA PHE A 41 3.16 9.30 3.68
C PHE A 41 3.32 7.77 3.71
N SER A 42 3.70 7.17 2.59
CA SER A 42 3.91 5.73 2.45
C SER A 42 5.37 5.35 2.16
N GLY A 43 6.29 6.31 2.23
CA GLY A 43 7.69 6.10 1.83
C GLY A 43 7.93 6.05 0.32
N GLY A 44 6.88 6.05 -0.50
CA GLY A 44 6.99 6.00 -1.96
C GLY A 44 7.23 7.36 -2.61
N LYS A 45 7.54 7.36 -3.92
CA LYS A 45 7.91 8.56 -4.69
C LYS A 45 6.86 9.68 -4.64
N ASP A 46 5.59 9.35 -4.87
CA ASP A 46 4.52 10.35 -4.98
C ASP A 46 4.18 10.96 -3.61
N SER A 47 4.05 10.12 -2.58
CA SER A 47 3.86 10.60 -1.21
C SER A 47 5.10 11.29 -0.65
N GLY A 48 6.30 10.87 -1.05
CA GLY A 48 7.57 11.55 -0.71
C GLY A 48 7.67 12.94 -1.32
N THR A 49 7.17 13.10 -2.55
CA THR A 49 7.06 14.43 -3.19
C THR A 49 6.16 15.35 -2.36
N VAL A 50 4.98 14.92 -1.99
CA VAL A 50 4.04 15.70 -1.18
C VAL A 50 4.63 16.01 0.20
N ALA A 51 5.21 15.00 0.87
CA ALA A 51 5.79 15.14 2.21
C ALA A 51 7.02 16.06 2.28
N SER A 52 7.70 16.30 1.17
CA SER A 52 8.81 17.26 1.09
C SER A 52 8.39 18.62 0.49
N LEU A 53 7.54 18.62 -0.54
CA LEU A 53 7.12 19.83 -1.24
C LEU A 53 6.27 20.74 -0.36
N ILE A 54 5.24 20.23 0.29
CA ILE A 54 4.32 21.06 1.08
C ILE A 54 5.03 21.73 2.26
N PRO A 55 5.80 21.02 3.11
CA PRO A 55 6.61 21.65 4.13
C PRO A 55 7.59 22.70 3.57
N HIS A 56 8.21 22.43 2.40
CA HIS A 56 9.08 23.41 1.74
C HIS A 56 8.30 24.68 1.33
N LEU A 57 7.11 24.56 0.77
CA LEU A 57 6.27 25.70 0.36
C LEU A 57 5.81 26.53 1.55
N ILE A 58 5.51 25.88 2.68
CA ILE A 58 5.15 26.56 3.93
C ILE A 58 6.36 27.32 4.50
N LEU A 59 7.53 26.67 4.61
CA LEU A 59 8.74 27.29 5.14
C LEU A 59 9.26 28.43 4.28
N SER A 60 9.07 28.37 2.97
CA SER A 60 9.42 29.44 2.03
C SER A 60 8.36 30.56 1.94
N GLY A 61 7.29 30.51 2.74
CA GLY A 61 6.22 31.51 2.76
C GLY A 61 5.32 31.54 1.50
N LYS A 62 5.44 30.54 0.63
CA LYS A 62 4.63 30.45 -0.60
C LYS A 62 3.21 29.98 -0.34
N VAL A 63 3.03 29.22 0.73
CA VAL A 63 1.72 28.74 1.23
C VAL A 63 1.58 29.13 2.69
N PRO A 64 0.41 29.66 3.12
CA PRO A 64 0.17 29.95 4.53
C PRO A 64 0.35 28.70 5.40
N ARG A 65 0.96 28.88 6.57
CA ARG A 65 1.13 27.79 7.52
C ARG A 65 -0.20 27.48 8.22
N PRO A 66 -0.69 26.22 8.17
CA PRO A 66 -1.85 25.83 8.98
C PRO A 66 -1.51 25.85 10.48
N GLU A 67 -2.52 25.83 11.35
CA GLU A 67 -2.29 25.76 12.80
C GLU A 67 -1.51 24.49 13.19
N SER A 68 -1.81 23.36 12.53
CA SER A 68 -1.01 22.14 12.63
C SER A 68 -0.84 21.43 11.30
N LEU A 69 0.34 20.82 11.10
CA LEU A 69 0.61 19.92 10.00
C LEU A 69 1.27 18.66 10.56
N THR A 70 0.59 17.51 10.38
CA THR A 70 1.08 16.20 10.80
C THR A 70 1.36 15.34 9.60
N VAL A 71 2.57 14.78 9.49
CA VAL A 71 2.91 13.78 8.47
C VAL A 71 2.70 12.39 9.07
N ILE A 72 1.76 11.63 8.52
CA ILE A 72 1.38 10.30 9.02
C ILE A 72 1.99 9.25 8.12
N TYR A 73 2.88 8.44 8.67
CA TYR A 73 3.49 7.29 8.00
C TYR A 73 2.82 6.00 8.44
N ALA A 74 2.20 5.28 7.50
CA ALA A 74 1.66 3.95 7.76
C ALA A 74 2.77 2.92 7.61
N ASP A 75 3.33 2.47 8.72
CA ASP A 75 4.28 1.35 8.78
C ASP A 75 3.49 0.04 8.78
N THR A 76 3.46 -0.65 7.68
CA THR A 76 2.77 -1.94 7.54
C THR A 76 3.62 -3.11 8.01
N ARG A 77 4.88 -2.87 8.39
CA ARG A 77 5.89 -3.90 8.66
C ARG A 77 6.25 -4.75 7.43
N MET A 78 5.78 -4.34 6.25
CA MET A 78 5.98 -5.06 4.98
C MET A 78 6.68 -4.21 3.92
N GLU A 79 7.24 -3.07 4.29
CA GLU A 79 8.00 -2.21 3.40
C GLU A 79 9.35 -2.85 3.03
N LEU A 80 9.81 -2.61 1.80
CA LEU A 80 11.18 -2.94 1.42
C LEU A 80 12.17 -2.14 2.30
N PRO A 81 13.21 -2.77 2.87
CA PRO A 81 14.12 -2.13 3.83
C PRO A 81 14.69 -0.78 3.37
N PRO A 82 15.12 -0.59 2.10
CA PRO A 82 15.57 0.72 1.64
C PRO A 82 14.49 1.80 1.70
N LEU A 83 13.25 1.45 1.38
CA LEU A 83 12.12 2.38 1.44
C LEU A 83 11.73 2.73 2.87
N GLN A 84 11.78 1.75 3.77
CA GLN A 84 11.56 2.00 5.19
C GLN A 84 12.64 2.93 5.77
N ALA A 85 13.91 2.71 5.40
CA ALA A 85 15.02 3.58 5.79
C ALA A 85 14.82 5.02 5.25
N ALA A 86 14.44 5.16 3.98
CA ALA A 86 14.13 6.44 3.37
C ALA A 86 12.95 7.14 4.06
N ALA A 87 11.89 6.40 4.41
CA ALA A 87 10.74 6.94 5.13
C ALA A 87 11.14 7.46 6.53
N LYS A 88 11.89 6.69 7.30
CA LYS A 88 12.38 7.11 8.63
C LYS A 88 13.29 8.33 8.55
N ALA A 89 14.19 8.39 7.57
CA ALA A 89 15.05 9.55 7.34
C ALA A 89 14.23 10.81 7.00
N MET A 90 13.18 10.67 6.19
CA MET A 90 12.27 11.76 5.85
C MET A 90 11.51 12.27 7.08
N LEU A 91 10.95 11.39 7.90
CA LEU A 91 10.25 11.78 9.13
C LEU A 91 11.18 12.54 10.08
N TRP A 92 12.39 12.04 10.29
CA TRP A 92 13.40 12.73 11.11
C TRP A 92 13.74 14.13 10.55
N ALA A 93 13.90 14.27 9.23
CA ALA A 93 14.18 15.56 8.59
C ALA A 93 13.01 16.55 8.77
N LEU A 94 11.77 16.06 8.73
CA LEU A 94 10.57 16.87 8.95
C LEU A 94 10.48 17.35 10.40
N GLU A 95 10.75 16.49 11.38
CA GLU A 95 10.79 16.84 12.79
C GLU A 95 11.84 17.92 13.08
N LYS A 96 13.04 17.80 12.47
CA LYS A 96 14.09 18.82 12.57
C LYS A 96 13.68 20.18 11.99
N LYS A 97 12.75 20.19 11.05
CA LYS A 97 12.16 21.40 10.44
C LYS A 97 10.93 21.92 11.22
N GLY A 98 10.58 21.30 12.35
CA GLY A 98 9.48 21.73 13.22
C GLY A 98 8.09 21.29 12.76
N PHE A 99 8.00 20.17 12.03
CA PHE A 99 6.73 19.52 11.69
C PHE A 99 6.47 18.30 12.58
N THR A 100 5.22 18.04 12.88
CA THR A 100 4.81 16.86 13.62
C THR A 100 4.83 15.63 12.71
N THR A 101 5.37 14.52 13.19
CA THR A 101 5.27 13.23 12.50
C THR A 101 4.54 12.21 13.37
N ARG A 102 3.85 11.27 12.73
CA ARG A 102 3.16 10.17 13.40
C ARG A 102 3.38 8.88 12.63
N ILE A 103 3.89 7.86 13.30
CA ILE A 103 4.00 6.51 12.74
C ILE A 103 2.79 5.72 13.24
N VAL A 104 2.04 5.14 12.33
CA VAL A 104 0.89 4.29 12.66
C VAL A 104 1.17 2.86 12.22
N LEU A 105 0.89 1.93 13.12
CA LEU A 105 0.98 0.49 12.88
C LEU A 105 -0.41 -0.13 13.05
N PRO A 106 -0.69 -1.21 12.32
CA PRO A 106 -1.86 -2.04 12.62
C PRO A 106 -1.78 -2.60 14.05
N PRO A 107 -2.93 -2.82 14.73
CA PRO A 107 -2.97 -3.59 15.96
C PRO A 107 -2.22 -4.92 15.83
N MET A 108 -1.66 -5.45 16.90
CA MET A 108 -0.81 -6.65 16.87
C MET A 108 -1.44 -7.80 16.08
N ASP A 109 -2.70 -8.14 16.37
CA ASP A 109 -3.41 -9.26 15.75
C ASP A 109 -3.75 -9.04 14.27
N ASP A 110 -3.66 -7.79 13.79
CA ASP A 110 -3.94 -7.37 12.42
C ASP A 110 -2.67 -7.16 11.59
N ARG A 111 -1.47 -7.25 12.19
CA ARG A 111 -0.19 -7.19 11.46
C ARG A 111 -0.09 -8.35 10.49
N PHE A 112 0.51 -8.12 9.32
CA PHE A 112 0.50 -9.06 8.20
C PHE A 112 0.87 -10.50 8.59
N MET A 113 2.03 -10.67 9.25
CA MET A 113 2.52 -12.01 9.63
C MET A 113 1.70 -12.63 10.75
N VAL A 114 1.25 -11.84 11.72
CA VAL A 114 0.41 -12.31 12.84
C VAL A 114 -0.96 -12.75 12.32
N TYR A 115 -1.58 -11.97 11.46
CA TYR A 115 -2.88 -12.29 10.87
C TYR A 115 -2.81 -13.54 9.98
N MET A 116 -1.73 -13.65 9.18
CA MET A 116 -1.53 -14.80 8.30
C MET A 116 -1.17 -16.07 9.08
N LEU A 117 -0.14 -16.04 9.91
CA LEU A 117 0.39 -17.22 10.58
C LEU A 117 -0.29 -17.48 11.91
N GLY A 118 -0.61 -16.46 12.68
CA GLY A 118 -1.27 -16.60 13.98
C GLY A 118 -2.74 -17.01 13.84
N ARG A 119 -3.50 -16.25 13.04
CA ARG A 119 -4.93 -16.50 12.82
C ARG A 119 -5.20 -17.51 11.68
N GLY A 120 -4.21 -17.77 10.83
CA GLY A 120 -4.31 -18.72 9.73
C GLY A 120 -4.99 -18.19 8.49
N VAL A 121 -5.10 -16.89 8.33
CA VAL A 121 -5.65 -16.29 7.10
C VAL A 121 -4.67 -16.50 5.95
N PRO A 122 -5.09 -17.06 4.80
CA PRO A 122 -4.16 -17.33 3.70
C PRO A 122 -3.54 -16.04 3.14
N PRO A 123 -2.34 -16.12 2.54
CA PRO A 123 -1.73 -14.98 1.86
C PRO A 123 -2.70 -14.29 0.90
N PRO A 124 -2.63 -12.96 0.75
CA PRO A 124 -3.56 -12.22 -0.11
C PRO A 124 -3.58 -12.73 -1.55
N SER A 125 -4.70 -12.52 -2.23
CA SER A 125 -4.85 -12.78 -3.67
C SER A 125 -5.53 -11.59 -4.35
N ASN A 126 -5.59 -11.59 -5.69
CA ASN A 126 -6.27 -10.53 -6.43
C ASN A 126 -7.76 -10.42 -6.09
N THR A 127 -8.38 -11.52 -5.68
CA THR A 127 -9.80 -11.59 -5.27
C THR A 127 -9.99 -11.46 -3.75
N PHE A 128 -8.92 -11.56 -2.95
CA PHE A 128 -8.96 -11.52 -1.49
C PHE A 128 -7.83 -10.63 -0.94
N ARG A 129 -7.97 -9.30 -1.13
CA ARG A 129 -6.97 -8.29 -0.76
C ARG A 129 -7.19 -7.73 0.65
N TRP A 130 -7.25 -8.56 1.65
CA TRP A 130 -7.42 -8.15 3.05
C TRP A 130 -6.32 -7.21 3.55
N CYS A 131 -5.10 -7.32 3.00
CA CYS A 131 -3.94 -6.56 3.47
C CYS A 131 -4.06 -5.04 3.24
N THR A 132 -4.75 -4.57 2.19
CA THR A 132 -4.83 -3.13 1.91
C THR A 132 -5.67 -2.37 2.93
N PRO A 133 -6.94 -2.74 3.20
CA PRO A 133 -7.71 -2.07 4.24
C PRO A 133 -7.02 -2.21 5.60
N GLN A 134 -6.73 -3.41 6.04
CA GLN A 134 -6.26 -3.73 7.37
C GLN A 134 -4.90 -3.10 7.75
N LEU A 135 -3.94 -3.08 6.81
CA LEU A 135 -2.59 -2.59 7.11
C LEU A 135 -2.39 -1.10 6.82
N LYS A 136 -3.20 -0.52 5.93
CA LYS A 136 -2.96 0.86 5.45
C LYS A 136 -4.13 1.78 5.71
N VAL A 137 -5.35 1.36 5.30
CA VAL A 137 -6.51 2.26 5.33
C VAL A 137 -7.00 2.45 6.75
N ASP A 138 -7.28 1.36 7.47
CA ASP A 138 -7.87 1.41 8.80
C ASP A 138 -6.96 2.13 9.81
N PRO A 139 -5.64 1.84 9.93
CA PRO A 139 -4.75 2.58 10.81
C PRO A 139 -4.63 4.07 10.46
N MET A 140 -4.68 4.41 9.17
CA MET A 140 -4.66 5.80 8.73
C MET A 140 -5.94 6.54 9.12
N VAL A 141 -7.11 5.90 8.91
CA VAL A 141 -8.41 6.47 9.30
C VAL A 141 -8.50 6.67 10.81
N ASP A 142 -8.01 5.71 11.59
CA ASP A 142 -7.98 5.82 13.06
C ASP A 142 -7.06 6.95 13.53
N SER A 143 -5.91 7.15 12.87
CA SER A 143 -5.03 8.28 13.15
C SER A 143 -5.66 9.62 12.79
N LEU A 144 -6.42 9.69 11.69
CA LEU A 144 -7.16 10.91 11.31
C LEU A 144 -8.30 11.19 12.27
N ARG A 145 -9.01 10.16 12.77
CA ARG A 145 -10.03 10.33 13.84
C ARG A 145 -9.40 10.88 15.10
N ALA A 146 -8.27 10.32 15.53
CA ALA A 146 -7.55 10.82 16.69
C ALA A 146 -7.15 12.29 16.52
N LEU A 147 -6.62 12.69 15.35
CA LEU A 147 -6.29 14.09 15.07
C LEU A 147 -7.52 15.00 15.12
N ARG A 148 -8.63 14.57 14.53
CA ARG A 148 -9.90 15.34 14.60
C ARG A 148 -10.38 15.48 16.05
N ASP A 149 -10.31 14.42 16.83
CA ASP A 149 -10.76 14.42 18.22
C ASP A 149 -9.82 15.26 19.11
N GLU A 150 -8.52 15.27 18.84
CA GLU A 150 -7.50 16.12 19.49
C GLU A 150 -7.71 17.62 19.18
N THR A 151 -8.10 17.95 17.95
CA THR A 151 -8.22 19.34 17.48
C THR A 151 -9.64 19.90 17.58
N GLY A 152 -10.65 19.03 17.66
CA GLY A 152 -12.07 19.40 17.62
C GLY A 152 -12.57 19.85 16.25
N GLU A 153 -11.73 19.80 15.22
CA GLU A 153 -12.05 20.29 13.87
C GLU A 153 -11.75 19.21 12.80
N LYS A 154 -12.41 19.35 11.66
CA LYS A 154 -12.19 18.47 10.50
C LYS A 154 -10.79 18.69 9.91
N VAL A 155 -10.08 17.60 9.59
CA VAL A 155 -8.71 17.62 9.09
C VAL A 155 -8.70 17.60 7.56
N LEU A 156 -7.76 18.33 6.93
CA LEU A 156 -7.46 18.17 5.50
C LEU A 156 -6.41 17.08 5.31
N MET A 157 -6.83 15.93 4.76
CA MET A 157 -5.94 14.84 4.37
C MET A 157 -5.33 15.10 3.00
N ILE A 158 -4.03 15.29 2.95
CA ILE A 158 -3.28 15.55 1.72
C ILE A 158 -2.59 14.27 1.25
N THR A 159 -2.79 13.93 -0.03
CA THR A 159 -2.31 12.68 -0.61
C THR A 159 -1.46 12.92 -1.86
N GLY A 160 -0.56 11.96 -2.15
CA GLY A 160 0.25 11.96 -3.37
C GLY A 160 -0.43 11.27 -4.55
N VAL A 161 -1.75 11.30 -4.64
CA VAL A 161 -2.48 10.69 -5.77
C VAL A 161 -2.21 11.48 -7.06
N ARG A 162 -1.94 10.76 -8.16
CA ARG A 162 -1.73 11.33 -9.50
C ARG A 162 -2.52 10.56 -10.56
N VAL A 163 -2.92 11.27 -11.62
CA VAL A 163 -3.44 10.67 -12.86
C VAL A 163 -2.31 9.92 -13.56
N GLY A 164 -2.64 8.81 -14.22
CA GLY A 164 -1.68 7.98 -14.95
C GLY A 164 -0.96 6.93 -14.12
N GLU A 165 -1.30 6.79 -12.82
CA GLU A 165 -0.71 5.73 -11.99
C GLU A 165 -1.37 4.35 -12.23
N SER A 166 -2.68 4.31 -12.46
CA SER A 166 -3.39 3.09 -12.87
C SER A 166 -4.76 3.39 -13.45
N ALA A 167 -5.14 2.66 -14.50
CA ALA A 167 -6.44 2.81 -15.15
C ALA A 167 -7.63 2.67 -14.16
N ALA A 168 -7.53 1.77 -13.18
CA ALA A 168 -8.56 1.60 -12.16
C ALA A 168 -8.67 2.79 -11.19
N ARG A 169 -7.56 3.50 -10.92
CA ARG A 169 -7.54 4.72 -10.10
C ARG A 169 -8.04 5.91 -10.91
N ASP A 170 -7.57 6.04 -12.14
CA ASP A 170 -7.99 7.11 -13.05
C ASP A 170 -9.49 7.05 -13.32
N GLY A 171 -10.05 5.84 -13.52
CA GLY A 171 -11.49 5.63 -13.62
C GLY A 171 -12.26 6.08 -12.37
N ARG A 172 -11.73 5.83 -11.16
CA ARG A 172 -12.36 6.29 -9.91
C ARG A 172 -12.31 7.80 -9.75
N ILE A 173 -11.17 8.42 -10.09
CA ILE A 173 -11.01 9.88 -10.10
C ILE A 173 -12.04 10.49 -11.06
N ALA A 174 -12.13 9.99 -12.30
CA ALA A 174 -13.08 10.46 -13.29
C ALA A 174 -14.54 10.30 -12.85
N LEU A 175 -14.89 9.19 -12.18
CA LEU A 175 -16.24 8.96 -11.65
C LEU A 175 -16.56 9.84 -10.44
N SER A 176 -15.56 10.31 -9.68
CA SER A 176 -15.76 11.18 -8.52
C SER A 176 -15.77 12.67 -8.88
N CYS A 177 -15.26 13.04 -10.06
CA CYS A 177 -15.29 14.43 -10.52
C CYS A 177 -16.74 14.95 -10.62
N GLY A 178 -17.02 16.10 -9.98
CA GLY A 178 -18.34 16.70 -9.93
C GLY A 178 -19.35 16.02 -9.01
N LYS A 179 -18.93 14.99 -8.23
CA LYS A 179 -19.74 14.38 -7.17
C LYS A 179 -19.22 14.82 -5.80
N ASN A 180 -20.14 15.08 -4.86
CA ASN A 180 -19.82 15.39 -3.46
C ASN A 180 -18.75 16.50 -3.31
N GLY A 181 -18.87 17.58 -4.09
CA GLY A 181 -17.90 18.69 -4.04
C GLY A 181 -16.51 18.35 -4.62
N ALA A 182 -16.34 17.24 -5.34
CA ALA A 182 -15.06 16.90 -5.93
C ALA A 182 -14.71 17.84 -7.10
N GLU A 183 -13.54 18.45 -7.04
CA GLU A 183 -12.99 19.33 -8.07
C GLU A 183 -11.65 18.80 -8.59
N CYS A 184 -11.44 18.88 -9.91
CA CYS A 184 -10.24 18.33 -10.57
C CYS A 184 -9.35 19.41 -11.21
N GLY A 185 -9.76 20.66 -11.29
CA GLY A 185 -9.06 21.72 -12.01
C GLY A 185 -7.76 22.18 -11.36
N GLN A 186 -7.73 22.25 -10.03
CA GLN A 186 -6.58 22.67 -9.21
C GLN A 186 -6.10 21.56 -8.28
N GLY A 187 -5.98 20.34 -8.77
CA GLY A 187 -5.81 19.14 -7.97
C GLY A 187 -7.15 18.42 -7.82
N TRP A 188 -7.18 17.40 -6.99
CA TRP A 188 -8.41 16.67 -6.71
C TRP A 188 -8.79 16.86 -5.24
N PHE A 189 -9.88 17.58 -5.02
CA PHE A 189 -10.46 17.79 -3.70
C PHE A 189 -11.74 16.97 -3.57
N GLN A 190 -11.94 16.32 -2.45
CA GLN A 190 -13.13 15.56 -2.12
C GLN A 190 -13.53 15.83 -0.67
N GLU A 191 -14.72 16.36 -0.49
CA GLU A 191 -15.24 16.80 0.79
C GLU A 191 -15.55 15.66 1.77
N THR A 192 -15.63 14.45 1.27
CA THR A 192 -16.06 13.30 2.07
C THR A 192 -15.20 12.06 1.83
N THR A 193 -14.29 11.71 2.76
CA THR A 193 -13.74 10.35 2.77
C THR A 193 -13.05 10.06 4.11
N PRO A 194 -13.61 9.27 4.96
CA PRO A 194 -15.01 9.04 5.30
C PRO A 194 -15.69 10.32 5.79
N GLU A 195 -17.00 10.45 5.60
CA GLU A 195 -17.80 11.67 5.71
C GLU A 195 -17.55 12.59 6.92
N SER A 196 -17.10 12.09 8.03
CA SER A 196 -16.96 12.88 9.27
C SER A 196 -15.53 13.07 9.75
N VAL A 197 -14.52 12.50 9.08
CA VAL A 197 -13.14 12.43 9.61
C VAL A 197 -12.23 13.45 8.93
N ALA A 198 -12.18 13.48 7.60
CA ALA A 198 -11.29 14.36 6.86
C ALA A 198 -11.83 14.64 5.46
N ASP A 199 -11.52 15.84 4.95
CA ASP A 199 -11.58 16.10 3.51
C ASP A 199 -10.27 15.68 2.86
N THR A 200 -10.28 15.34 1.57
CA THR A 200 -9.10 14.81 0.87
C THR A 200 -8.66 15.76 -0.24
N LEU A 201 -7.37 16.08 -0.29
CA LEU A 201 -6.76 16.87 -1.34
C LEU A 201 -5.58 16.12 -1.98
N ALA A 202 -5.54 16.05 -3.30
CA ALA A 202 -4.41 15.56 -4.08
C ALA A 202 -3.79 16.72 -4.90
N PRO A 203 -2.91 17.53 -4.31
CA PRO A 203 -2.43 18.78 -4.94
C PRO A 203 -1.45 18.55 -6.08
N ILE A 204 -0.91 17.34 -6.23
CA ILE A 204 -0.02 16.96 -7.33
C ILE A 204 -0.71 16.08 -8.38
N LEU A 205 -2.05 16.09 -8.44
CA LEU A 205 -2.85 15.21 -9.28
C LEU A 205 -2.37 15.16 -10.73
N HIS A 206 -2.04 16.31 -11.29
CA HIS A 206 -1.64 16.48 -12.70
C HIS A 206 -0.12 16.46 -12.94
N TRP A 207 0.68 16.24 -11.90
CA TRP A 207 2.12 16.13 -12.06
C TRP A 207 2.47 14.89 -12.88
N ARG A 208 3.34 15.07 -13.88
CA ARG A 208 3.94 13.93 -14.59
C ARG A 208 4.98 13.25 -13.72
N VAL A 209 5.22 11.97 -13.96
CA VAL A 209 6.21 11.20 -13.22
C VAL A 209 7.62 11.79 -13.32
N CYS A 210 8.01 12.35 -14.47
CA CYS A 210 9.29 13.04 -14.64
C CYS A 210 9.44 14.26 -13.72
N LEU A 211 8.35 15.00 -13.45
CA LEU A 211 8.39 16.12 -12.50
C LEU A 211 8.53 15.65 -11.05
N VAL A 212 7.88 14.52 -10.70
CA VAL A 212 8.05 13.87 -9.40
C VAL A 212 9.52 13.50 -9.20
N TRP A 213 10.14 12.83 -10.18
CA TRP A 213 11.56 12.45 -10.08
C TRP A 213 12.48 13.66 -10.03
N LYS A 214 12.22 14.66 -10.86
CA LYS A 214 13.00 15.90 -10.85
C LYS A 214 12.92 16.61 -9.51
N TRP A 215 11.74 16.64 -8.87
CA TRP A 215 11.59 17.18 -7.52
C TRP A 215 12.43 16.37 -6.51
N LEU A 216 12.28 15.04 -6.50
CA LEU A 216 12.93 14.17 -5.53
C LEU A 216 14.47 14.10 -5.66
N ARG A 217 15.00 14.28 -6.88
CA ARG A 217 16.45 14.20 -7.15
C ARG A 217 17.16 15.53 -7.01
N ASP A 218 16.53 16.60 -7.50
CA ASP A 218 17.19 17.90 -7.64
C ASP A 218 16.74 18.85 -6.52
N TYR A 219 15.47 19.20 -6.48
CA TYR A 219 14.96 20.30 -5.64
C TYR A 219 14.82 19.96 -4.17
N ALA A 220 14.33 18.77 -3.85
CA ALA A 220 14.10 18.39 -2.47
C ALA A 220 15.39 18.17 -1.68
N PRO A 221 16.45 17.53 -2.23
CA PRO A 221 17.76 17.45 -1.57
C PRO A 221 18.41 18.80 -1.31
N GLU A 222 18.36 19.73 -2.29
CA GLU A 222 18.86 21.10 -2.13
C GLU A 222 18.12 21.84 -1.00
N SER A 223 16.86 21.49 -0.76
CA SER A 223 16.03 22.02 0.33
C SER A 223 16.21 21.26 1.64
N GLY A 224 17.15 20.30 1.71
CA GLY A 224 17.50 19.52 2.90
C GLY A 224 16.51 18.39 3.24
N TYR A 225 15.84 17.81 2.24
CA TYR A 225 15.05 16.61 2.40
C TYR A 225 15.78 15.38 1.84
N PRO A 226 15.87 14.26 2.57
CA PRO A 226 16.66 13.06 2.18
C PRO A 226 15.91 12.19 1.16
N THR A 227 15.46 12.77 0.05
CA THR A 227 14.66 12.11 -0.99
C THR A 227 15.48 11.27 -1.95
N GLN A 228 16.80 11.41 -1.98
CA GLN A 228 17.71 10.61 -2.81
C GLN A 228 17.59 9.11 -2.51
N LEU A 229 17.43 8.73 -1.24
CA LEU A 229 17.21 7.33 -0.85
C LEU A 229 15.94 6.73 -1.47
N ILE A 230 14.90 7.55 -1.66
CA ILE A 230 13.69 7.12 -2.37
C ILE A 230 14.04 6.83 -3.83
N ALA A 231 14.74 7.74 -4.51
CA ALA A 231 15.12 7.58 -5.91
C ALA A 231 16.02 6.34 -6.12
N GLU A 232 17.00 6.13 -5.25
CA GLU A 232 17.88 4.94 -5.28
C GLU A 232 17.08 3.63 -5.15
N SER A 233 16.04 3.62 -4.33
CA SER A 233 15.18 2.43 -4.12
C SER A 233 14.34 2.05 -5.33
N TYR A 234 14.17 2.97 -6.29
CA TYR A 234 13.43 2.73 -7.55
C TYR A 234 14.33 2.39 -8.74
N GLY A 235 15.64 2.32 -8.56
CA GLY A 235 16.59 1.97 -9.63
C GLY A 235 17.30 3.16 -10.27
N GLY A 236 17.31 4.32 -9.59
CA GLY A 236 18.08 5.47 -10.05
C GLY A 236 17.53 6.04 -11.37
N ASP A 237 18.41 6.25 -12.37
CA ASP A 237 18.05 6.95 -13.61
C ASP A 237 17.06 6.18 -14.49
N GLU A 238 17.06 4.85 -14.44
CA GLU A 238 16.11 4.01 -15.18
C GLU A 238 14.68 4.06 -14.63
N ALA A 239 14.47 4.59 -13.42
CA ALA A 239 13.16 4.65 -12.79
C ALA A 239 12.17 5.59 -13.54
N GLU A 240 12.67 6.51 -14.36
CA GLU A 240 11.83 7.42 -15.15
C GLU A 240 11.12 6.72 -16.31
N GLU A 241 11.74 5.69 -16.88
CA GLU A 241 11.20 4.96 -18.02
C GLU A 241 10.19 3.90 -17.62
N VAL A 242 10.31 3.40 -16.40
CA VAL A 242 9.42 2.37 -15.86
C VAL A 242 8.46 3.04 -14.88
N ASN A 243 7.15 2.83 -15.05
CA ASN A 243 6.13 3.12 -14.04
C ASN A 243 6.41 2.23 -12.79
N ALA A 244 7.61 2.37 -12.24
CA ALA A 244 8.10 1.54 -11.17
C ALA A 244 7.20 1.73 -9.95
N ARG A 245 6.54 0.66 -9.55
CA ARG A 245 5.77 0.58 -8.32
C ARG A 245 6.56 -0.24 -7.34
N THR A 246 6.77 0.31 -6.17
CA THR A 246 7.26 -0.47 -5.05
C THR A 246 6.08 -1.14 -4.37
N GLY A 247 6.19 -2.45 -4.18
CA GLY A 247 5.24 -3.26 -3.42
C GLY A 247 5.72 -3.51 -2.00
N CYS A 248 4.93 -4.28 -1.25
CA CYS A 248 5.36 -4.86 0.02
C CYS A 248 6.38 -5.97 -0.25
N VAL A 249 7.23 -6.25 0.73
CA VAL A 249 8.18 -7.38 0.68
C VAL A 249 7.44 -8.68 0.36
N GLY A 250 7.90 -9.40 -0.66
CA GLY A 250 7.29 -10.66 -1.08
C GLY A 250 5.87 -10.55 -1.62
N CYS A 251 5.41 -9.37 -2.01
CA CYS A 251 4.04 -9.18 -2.51
C CYS A 251 3.73 -10.14 -3.66
N ASN A 252 2.73 -10.98 -3.48
CA ASN A 252 2.31 -12.01 -4.43
C ASN A 252 1.11 -11.59 -5.30
N LEU A 253 0.68 -10.33 -5.23
CA LEU A 253 -0.37 -9.77 -6.08
C LEU A 253 0.15 -9.37 -7.46
N ALA A 254 1.44 -9.07 -7.57
CA ALA A 254 2.13 -8.85 -8.83
C ALA A 254 2.74 -10.16 -9.36
N SER A 255 2.87 -10.31 -10.67
CA SER A 255 3.51 -11.50 -11.28
C SER A 255 5.00 -11.60 -10.97
N ARG A 256 5.68 -10.45 -10.85
CA ARG A 256 7.12 -10.33 -10.51
C ARG A 256 7.34 -9.27 -9.44
N ASP A 257 8.40 -9.40 -8.67
CA ASP A 257 8.86 -8.40 -7.71
C ASP A 257 9.97 -7.54 -8.33
N VAL A 258 9.59 -6.73 -9.32
CA VAL A 258 10.54 -5.88 -10.07
C VAL A 258 11.28 -4.92 -9.15
N ALA A 259 10.62 -4.43 -8.10
CA ALA A 259 11.24 -3.50 -7.15
C ALA A 259 12.40 -4.18 -6.40
N LEU A 260 12.18 -5.35 -5.81
CA LEU A 260 13.24 -6.09 -5.12
C LEU A 260 14.33 -6.56 -6.10
N GLU A 261 13.96 -7.06 -7.29
CA GLU A 261 14.90 -7.42 -8.34
C GLU A 261 15.84 -6.25 -8.73
N THR A 262 15.33 -5.03 -8.71
CA THR A 262 16.13 -3.83 -9.00
C THR A 262 17.00 -3.45 -7.80
N ILE A 263 16.45 -3.45 -6.61
CA ILE A 263 17.16 -3.09 -5.37
C ILE A 263 18.38 -3.98 -5.14
N ILE A 264 18.23 -5.29 -5.32
CA ILE A 264 19.33 -6.25 -5.07
C ILE A 264 20.49 -6.19 -6.08
N LYS A 265 20.32 -5.49 -7.21
CA LYS A 265 21.43 -5.21 -8.14
C LYS A 265 22.44 -4.24 -7.53
N ASN A 266 22.00 -3.40 -6.60
CA ASN A 266 22.91 -2.52 -5.86
C ASN A 266 23.68 -3.35 -4.82
N PRO A 267 25.03 -3.33 -4.82
CA PRO A 267 25.85 -4.10 -3.87
C PRO A 267 25.49 -3.85 -2.40
N LYS A 268 25.09 -2.63 -2.06
CA LYS A 268 24.63 -2.25 -0.71
C LYS A 268 23.45 -3.09 -0.23
N TRP A 269 22.58 -3.49 -1.15
CA TRP A 269 21.32 -4.18 -0.87
C TRP A 269 21.29 -5.63 -1.36
N ALA A 270 22.39 -6.15 -1.87
CA ALA A 270 22.47 -7.51 -2.41
C ALA A 270 22.13 -8.60 -1.37
N HIS A 271 22.38 -8.32 -0.08
CA HIS A 271 22.03 -9.20 1.04
C HIS A 271 20.52 -9.42 1.19
N LEU A 272 19.68 -8.58 0.58
CA LEU A 272 18.21 -8.72 0.59
C LEU A 272 17.70 -9.78 -0.41
N SER A 273 18.57 -10.38 -1.22
CA SER A 273 18.17 -11.40 -2.21
C SER A 273 17.36 -12.58 -1.64
N PRO A 274 17.58 -13.06 -0.38
CA PRO A 274 16.74 -14.11 0.19
C PRO A 274 15.26 -13.76 0.30
N LEU A 275 14.91 -12.46 0.36
CA LEU A 275 13.50 -12.01 0.41
C LEU A 275 12.70 -12.45 -0.83
N MET A 276 13.35 -12.74 -1.96
CA MET A 276 12.71 -13.30 -3.15
C MET A 276 12.03 -14.66 -2.86
N LYS A 277 12.53 -15.41 -1.86
CA LYS A 277 11.98 -16.71 -1.46
C LYS A 277 10.58 -16.59 -0.83
N LEU A 278 10.22 -15.43 -0.26
CA LEU A 278 8.91 -15.22 0.38
C LEU A 278 7.74 -15.52 -0.55
N ARG A 279 7.86 -15.16 -1.82
CA ARG A 279 6.80 -15.42 -2.81
C ARG A 279 6.50 -16.91 -2.97
N ARG A 280 7.55 -17.75 -2.92
CA ARG A 280 7.41 -19.21 -2.96
C ARG A 280 6.73 -19.72 -1.69
N VAL A 281 7.15 -19.23 -0.53
CA VAL A 281 6.49 -19.58 0.76
C VAL A 281 5.00 -19.24 0.71
N TYR A 282 4.62 -18.06 0.21
CA TYR A 282 3.21 -17.68 0.07
C TYR A 282 2.46 -18.53 -0.96
N ALA A 283 3.12 -18.95 -2.04
CA ALA A 283 2.52 -19.87 -3.01
C ALA A 283 2.28 -21.25 -2.39
N ASP A 284 3.26 -21.78 -1.65
CA ASP A 284 3.13 -23.07 -0.96
C ASP A 284 2.04 -23.03 0.12
N LEU A 285 1.97 -21.95 0.93
CA LEU A 285 0.88 -21.76 1.90
C LEU A 285 -0.52 -21.71 1.27
N LYS A 286 -0.64 -21.32 0.01
CA LYS A 286 -1.92 -21.30 -0.71
C LYS A 286 -2.35 -22.67 -1.23
N ARG A 287 -1.45 -23.67 -1.25
CA ARG A 287 -1.78 -25.01 -1.76
C ARG A 287 -2.91 -25.63 -0.96
N PRO A 288 -3.81 -26.38 -1.59
CA PRO A 288 -4.93 -27.03 -0.92
C PRO A 288 -4.53 -27.88 0.29
N ALA A 289 -3.44 -28.64 0.19
CA ALA A 289 -2.94 -29.48 1.28
C ALA A 289 -2.55 -28.71 2.56
N ASN A 290 -2.35 -27.41 2.47
CA ASN A 290 -2.02 -26.52 3.59
C ASN A 290 -3.23 -25.76 4.15
N ARG A 291 -4.45 -26.08 3.69
CA ARG A 291 -5.65 -25.31 4.00
C ARG A 291 -6.83 -26.19 4.38
N LEU A 292 -7.65 -25.68 5.28
CA LEU A 292 -8.93 -26.29 5.59
C LEU A 292 -9.95 -26.00 4.51
N ARG A 293 -11.01 -26.81 4.42
CA ARG A 293 -12.06 -26.69 3.43
C ARG A 293 -13.43 -26.95 4.05
N LYS A 294 -14.45 -26.19 3.64
CA LYS A 294 -15.84 -26.49 3.98
C LYS A 294 -16.31 -27.78 3.28
N ASP A 295 -17.17 -28.51 3.96
CA ASP A 295 -17.66 -29.83 3.56
C ASP A 295 -18.85 -29.80 2.55
N GLY A 296 -19.20 -28.64 2.03
CA GLY A 296 -20.33 -28.47 1.14
C GLY A 296 -21.66 -28.14 1.82
N SER A 297 -21.69 -28.15 3.15
CA SER A 297 -22.91 -27.86 3.93
C SER A 297 -23.06 -26.42 4.37
N GLU A 298 -22.09 -25.57 4.05
CA GLU A 298 -22.06 -24.17 4.52
C GLU A 298 -23.30 -23.38 4.05
N ARG A 299 -23.98 -22.75 4.99
CA ARG A 299 -25.17 -21.93 4.74
C ARG A 299 -24.94 -20.47 5.11
N ARG A 300 -25.65 -19.57 4.43
CA ARG A 300 -25.73 -18.15 4.77
C ARG A 300 -26.56 -17.94 6.04
N LYS A 301 -26.54 -16.71 6.56
CA LYS A 301 -27.36 -16.31 7.72
C LYS A 301 -28.87 -16.51 7.53
N ASP A 302 -29.34 -16.49 6.27
CA ASP A 302 -30.73 -16.72 5.88
C ASP A 302 -31.08 -18.22 5.72
N GLY A 303 -30.16 -19.13 6.03
CA GLY A 303 -30.34 -20.58 5.92
C GLY A 303 -30.15 -21.16 4.53
N VAL A 304 -29.97 -20.31 3.50
CA VAL A 304 -29.72 -20.74 2.12
C VAL A 304 -28.29 -21.24 1.97
N LEU A 305 -28.07 -22.24 1.11
CA LEU A 305 -26.73 -22.78 0.82
C LEU A 305 -25.81 -21.62 0.35
N SER A 306 -24.58 -21.60 0.85
CA SER A 306 -23.57 -20.63 0.43
C SER A 306 -23.32 -20.71 -1.08
N ALA A 307 -22.97 -19.60 -1.71
CA ALA A 307 -22.60 -19.57 -3.14
C ALA A 307 -21.36 -20.42 -3.45
N ASN A 308 -20.49 -20.62 -2.46
CA ASN A 308 -19.35 -21.53 -2.55
C ASN A 308 -19.28 -22.40 -1.27
N PRO A 309 -20.13 -23.44 -1.17
CA PRO A 309 -20.24 -24.24 0.04
C PRO A 309 -18.99 -25.10 0.32
N ASN A 310 -18.14 -25.31 -0.69
CA ASN A 310 -16.87 -26.04 -0.61
C ASN A 310 -15.66 -25.10 -0.59
N ARG A 311 -15.81 -23.86 -0.16
CA ARG A 311 -14.72 -22.88 -0.18
C ARG A 311 -13.50 -23.33 0.63
N MET A 312 -12.32 -23.08 0.09
CA MET A 312 -11.08 -23.21 0.86
C MET A 312 -10.98 -22.09 1.90
N GLY A 313 -10.44 -22.44 3.04
CA GLY A 313 -10.39 -21.62 4.24
C GLY A 313 -8.99 -21.28 4.72
N PRO A 314 -8.82 -21.24 6.05
CA PRO A 314 -7.56 -20.89 6.70
C PRO A 314 -6.48 -21.94 6.50
N LEU A 315 -5.25 -21.55 6.84
CA LEU A 315 -4.09 -22.41 6.90
C LEU A 315 -4.24 -23.43 8.05
N THR A 316 -3.79 -24.67 7.83
CA THR A 316 -3.67 -25.67 8.91
C THR A 316 -2.66 -25.22 9.96
N LEU A 317 -2.68 -25.79 11.16
CA LEU A 317 -1.71 -25.45 12.22
C LEU A 317 -0.27 -25.79 11.79
N GLU A 318 -0.10 -26.93 11.10
CA GLU A 318 1.18 -27.38 10.57
C GLU A 318 1.71 -26.40 9.53
N ALA A 319 0.86 -25.95 8.61
CA ALA A 319 1.23 -24.96 7.59
C ALA A 319 1.64 -23.61 8.20
N ARG A 320 0.99 -23.20 9.30
CA ARG A 320 1.35 -21.97 10.02
C ARG A 320 2.72 -22.07 10.66
N LEU A 321 3.03 -23.18 11.35
CA LEU A 321 4.34 -23.44 11.95
C LEU A 321 5.43 -23.53 10.88
N TRP A 322 5.19 -24.30 9.82
CA TRP A 322 6.10 -24.38 8.68
C TRP A 322 6.38 -23.01 8.07
N GLY A 323 5.33 -22.22 7.83
CA GLY A 323 5.45 -20.87 7.28
C GLY A 323 6.25 -19.94 8.20
N LEU A 324 6.04 -20.02 9.50
CA LEU A 324 6.82 -19.28 10.49
C LEU A 324 8.31 -19.62 10.40
N ASP A 325 8.65 -20.90 10.39
CA ASP A 325 10.04 -21.37 10.33
C ASP A 325 10.72 -20.94 9.01
N GLN A 326 10.01 -21.05 7.87
CA GLN A 326 10.53 -20.59 6.57
C GLN A 326 10.80 -19.08 6.56
N ILE A 327 9.86 -18.27 7.09
CA ILE A 327 10.00 -16.82 7.09
C ILE A 327 11.12 -16.38 8.06
N LYS A 328 11.25 -17.03 9.21
CA LYS A 328 12.36 -16.79 10.16
C LYS A 328 13.72 -17.14 9.56
N SER A 329 13.82 -18.22 8.78
CA SER A 329 15.04 -18.56 8.04
C SER A 329 15.40 -17.48 7.02
N ILE A 330 14.43 -17.04 6.22
CA ILE A 330 14.60 -15.95 5.25
C ILE A 330 15.01 -14.65 5.92
N GLN A 331 14.38 -14.30 7.05
CA GLN A 331 14.72 -13.15 7.88
C GLN A 331 16.17 -13.16 8.31
N SER A 332 16.66 -14.31 8.82
CA SER A 332 18.04 -14.50 9.25
C SER A 332 19.02 -14.37 8.08
N GLU A 333 18.73 -15.00 6.94
CA GLU A 333 19.57 -14.93 5.75
C GLU A 333 19.67 -13.49 5.18
N ALA A 334 18.56 -12.76 5.17
CA ALA A 334 18.47 -11.41 4.63
C ALA A 334 18.88 -10.33 5.65
N GLN A 335 19.08 -10.69 6.92
CA GLN A 335 19.40 -9.78 8.03
C GLN A 335 18.39 -8.63 8.15
N VAL A 336 17.09 -8.96 8.06
CA VAL A 336 15.97 -8.01 8.18
C VAL A 336 15.00 -8.44 9.26
N ASP A 337 14.20 -7.53 9.76
CA ASP A 337 13.16 -7.81 10.75
C ASP A 337 11.79 -7.93 10.07
N LEU A 338 11.40 -9.15 9.66
CA LEU A 338 10.08 -9.47 9.09
C LEU A 338 9.05 -9.80 10.19
N ILE A 339 9.49 -10.53 11.22
CA ILE A 339 8.71 -10.96 12.38
C ILE A 339 9.56 -10.70 13.62
N ASN A 340 9.21 -9.70 14.40
CA ASN A 340 9.91 -9.41 15.65
C ASN A 340 9.51 -10.39 16.77
N GLU A 341 10.16 -10.31 17.93
CA GLU A 341 9.94 -11.22 19.05
C GLU A 341 8.51 -11.18 19.58
N GLU A 342 7.90 -9.99 19.64
CA GLU A 342 6.51 -9.83 20.09
C GLU A 342 5.51 -10.47 19.10
N GLU A 343 5.72 -10.25 17.82
CA GLU A 343 4.92 -10.84 16.76
C GLU A 343 5.06 -12.36 16.72
N GLU A 344 6.28 -12.89 16.86
CA GLU A 344 6.52 -14.33 16.95
C GLU A 344 5.85 -14.95 18.17
N SER A 345 5.99 -14.31 19.33
CA SER A 345 5.33 -14.76 20.56
C SER A 345 3.81 -14.82 20.37
N ARG A 346 3.21 -13.78 19.79
CA ARG A 346 1.77 -13.73 19.52
C ARG A 346 1.32 -14.78 18.51
N ILE A 347 2.09 -15.00 17.42
CA ILE A 347 1.81 -16.05 16.44
C ILE A 347 1.79 -17.44 17.12
N ARG A 348 2.82 -17.76 17.91
CA ARG A 348 2.93 -19.04 18.60
C ARG A 348 1.82 -19.24 19.63
N GLU A 349 1.44 -18.17 20.34
CA GLU A 349 0.29 -18.17 21.26
C GLU A 349 -1.01 -18.50 20.52
N MET A 350 -1.33 -17.79 19.44
CA MET A 350 -2.54 -18.02 18.64
C MET A 350 -2.61 -19.44 18.05
N ILE A 351 -1.45 -20.00 17.64
CA ILE A 351 -1.37 -21.38 17.15
C ILE A 351 -1.66 -22.36 18.29
N ARG A 352 -1.07 -22.17 19.47
CA ARG A 352 -1.28 -23.02 20.66
C ARG A 352 -2.73 -22.99 21.14
N GLU A 353 -3.35 -21.80 21.12
CA GLU A 353 -4.74 -21.57 21.48
C GLU A 353 -5.73 -21.98 20.38
N ARG A 354 -5.24 -22.43 19.24
CA ARG A 354 -6.05 -22.80 18.06
C ARG A 354 -6.99 -21.68 17.62
N VAL A 355 -6.47 -20.45 17.52
CA VAL A 355 -7.25 -19.31 17.04
C VAL A 355 -7.51 -19.46 15.54
N TRP A 356 -8.77 -19.29 15.13
CA TRP A 356 -9.21 -19.40 13.74
C TRP A 356 -9.95 -18.14 13.29
N PRO A 357 -9.97 -17.85 11.97
CA PRO A 357 -10.82 -16.79 11.44
C PRO A 357 -12.30 -17.10 11.69
N HIS A 358 -13.11 -16.04 11.73
CA HIS A 358 -14.55 -16.19 11.94
C HIS A 358 -15.20 -17.20 10.99
N GLY A 359 -16.02 -18.09 11.56
CA GLY A 359 -16.72 -19.15 10.82
C GLY A 359 -15.90 -20.41 10.54
N TRP A 360 -14.73 -20.56 11.20
CA TRP A 360 -13.87 -21.74 11.14
C TRP A 360 -13.60 -22.28 12.55
N SER A 361 -13.62 -23.61 12.72
CA SER A 361 -13.37 -24.30 13.99
C SER A 361 -11.99 -24.96 14.05
N GLY A 362 -11.39 -25.24 12.91
CA GLY A 362 -10.17 -26.03 12.80
C GLY A 362 -10.41 -27.54 12.72
N GLU A 363 -11.68 -27.96 12.72
CA GLU A 363 -12.09 -29.37 12.59
C GLU A 363 -12.47 -29.71 11.15
N GLU A 364 -12.54 -28.69 10.29
CA GLU A 364 -12.83 -28.88 8.88
C GLU A 364 -11.74 -29.72 8.21
N PRO A 365 -12.11 -30.52 7.18
CA PRO A 365 -11.14 -31.36 6.47
C PRO A 365 -10.09 -30.51 5.72
N ILE A 366 -8.92 -31.10 5.50
CA ILE A 366 -7.89 -30.54 4.64
C ILE A 366 -8.29 -30.75 3.18
N ALA A 367 -8.05 -29.76 2.31
CA ALA A 367 -8.30 -29.86 0.89
C ALA A 367 -7.24 -30.78 0.24
N THR A 368 -7.58 -32.06 0.00
CA THR A 368 -6.63 -33.06 -0.51
C THR A 368 -7.04 -33.68 -1.84
N THR A 369 -8.09 -33.17 -2.48
CA THR A 369 -8.57 -33.73 -3.74
C THR A 369 -7.66 -33.28 -4.91
N PRO A 370 -7.45 -34.12 -5.94
CA PRO A 370 -6.70 -33.75 -7.14
C PRO A 370 -7.24 -32.49 -7.83
N MET A 371 -8.55 -32.25 -7.73
CA MET A 371 -9.19 -31.06 -8.28
C MET A 371 -8.76 -29.77 -7.56
N ASP A 372 -8.56 -29.82 -6.23
CA ASP A 372 -8.06 -28.68 -5.47
C ASP A 372 -6.60 -28.37 -5.81
N GLU A 373 -5.80 -29.38 -6.02
CA GLU A 373 -4.39 -29.23 -6.44
C GLU A 373 -4.30 -28.65 -7.86
N THR A 374 -5.12 -29.12 -8.78
CA THR A 374 -5.23 -28.58 -10.14
C THR A 374 -5.59 -27.10 -10.14
N ILE A 375 -6.52 -26.69 -9.28
CA ILE A 375 -6.92 -25.28 -9.13
C ILE A 375 -5.76 -24.45 -8.54
N ALA A 376 -5.03 -24.97 -7.57
CA ALA A 376 -3.90 -24.28 -6.95
C ALA A 376 -2.75 -24.03 -7.93
N ASP A 377 -2.53 -24.97 -8.84
CA ASP A 377 -1.51 -24.85 -9.88
C ASP A 377 -1.95 -23.94 -11.06
N GLY A 378 -3.18 -23.40 -11.00
CA GLY A 378 -3.68 -22.45 -12.00
C GLY A 378 -4.10 -23.08 -13.34
N LEU A 379 -4.15 -24.41 -13.40
CA LEU A 379 -4.42 -25.14 -14.64
C LEU A 379 -5.93 -25.21 -15.00
N VAL A 380 -6.84 -25.06 -14.02
CA VAL A 380 -8.29 -25.05 -14.23
C VAL A 380 -8.99 -24.11 -13.25
N GLN A 381 -9.90 -23.28 -13.73
CA GLN A 381 -10.80 -22.51 -12.86
C GLN A 381 -12.09 -23.31 -12.55
N PRO A 382 -12.56 -23.33 -11.28
CA PRO A 382 -13.72 -24.14 -10.87
C PRO A 382 -14.99 -23.84 -11.67
N VAL A 383 -15.14 -22.62 -12.17
CA VAL A 383 -16.32 -22.15 -12.93
C VAL A 383 -16.52 -22.92 -14.24
N PHE A 384 -15.45 -23.48 -14.83
CA PHE A 384 -15.53 -24.18 -16.11
C PHE A 384 -15.85 -25.67 -15.98
N MET A 385 -15.73 -26.26 -14.80
CA MET A 385 -16.02 -27.68 -14.60
C MET A 385 -17.52 -28.03 -14.74
N GLY A 386 -18.41 -27.08 -14.41
CA GLY A 386 -19.84 -27.24 -14.67
C GLY A 386 -20.17 -27.29 -16.16
N LEU A 387 -19.53 -26.43 -16.96
CA LEU A 387 -19.72 -26.36 -18.42
C LEU A 387 -19.12 -27.56 -19.14
N LEU A 388 -18.02 -28.13 -18.66
CA LEU A 388 -17.42 -29.34 -19.25
C LEU A 388 -18.26 -30.60 -18.99
N ARG A 389 -19.04 -30.66 -17.90
CA ARG A 389 -19.96 -31.77 -17.64
C ARG A 389 -21.18 -31.74 -18.53
N GLU A 390 -21.65 -30.56 -18.92
CA GLU A 390 -22.76 -30.43 -19.88
C GLU A 390 -22.36 -30.75 -21.33
N ALA A 391 -21.08 -30.53 -21.67
CA ALA A 391 -20.56 -30.81 -23.01
C ALA A 391 -20.21 -32.29 -23.28
N THR A 392 -20.26 -33.18 -22.28
CA THR A 392 -19.90 -34.60 -22.41
C THR A 392 -21.10 -35.55 -22.39
N HIS A 393 -22.34 -35.05 -22.46
CA HIS A 393 -23.52 -35.86 -22.68
C HIS A 393 -23.98 -35.72 -24.13
N PRO A 394 -24.05 -36.82 -24.90
CA PRO A 394 -24.54 -36.85 -26.29
C PRO A 394 -26.05 -36.56 -26.40
#